data_6ee5a3f6d6517ddcc60693c0cb54b015
#
_entry.id   6ee5a3f6d6517ddcc60693c0cb54b015
#
_cell.length_a   1.000
_cell.length_b   1.000
_cell.length_c   1.000
_cell.angle_alpha   90.00
_cell.angle_beta   90.00
_cell.angle_gamma   90.00
#
_symmetry.space_group_name_H-M   'P 1'
#
loop_
_entity.id
_entity.type
_entity.pdbx_description
1 polymer ?
#
loop_
_entity_poly.entity_id
_entity_poly.type
_entity_poly.pdbx_seq_one_letter_code
_entity_poly.pdbx_strand_id
1 'polypeptide(L)'
;MDGGDRLDFGKNLGESLDKAKIYVSEGVEQILAGNLDQDHGVSPSPGATALASLALLALGREFRSAQQRGIQWLWRNNRGGWGKVPGGQPDEEITKIARLALQGSQGGWMAKLQVLSQARQFSQMILTLGQRVVPGLEGPTPEEIVLPKILEESVLAKLPLYGRPVVVAASLLATESQDGLNKGIQYLLETQMKDGSWSEDIIATSLAILGIMRLGGQQEQCQRAGHWLMQKQYANGAWPAFDQLKNWAMGWAICIAGETRKWWGDNFWLEPGVSWLEQAQNADGSYGSTPPYTHPDLDDTAVALIGLNQVGVENSLGVQLLKRLQNKDGSWSTFPSFEGTPPQITSEFPVYITSVDVTIHALEALWRRGRSQEDFIYRGLRWLLSQQDAQGAFSSSWYEGPVYSTAQALELFSKWKFNLQQLYITRDILEARQKAINFILESQQEDGGWGSTVETGLALSGLLRYGRAVPQEVLDKGCINLMDSQDLKGSFKPSYKAIYAKGWDYEEPIATALTAIRALSRYESLLMK
;
A
#
# COMPACT_ATOMS: atom_id res chain seq x y z
N MET A 1 20.22 25.97 -20.82
CA MET A 1 18.96 26.63 -21.27
C MET A 1 19.24 28.10 -21.45
N ASP A 2 18.89 28.65 -22.60
CA ASP A 2 18.94 30.10 -22.84
C ASP A 2 17.85 30.82 -22.03
N GLY A 3 17.96 32.16 -21.88
CA GLY A 3 17.05 32.92 -21.00
C GLY A 3 15.56 32.84 -21.39
N GLY A 4 15.23 32.63 -22.67
CA GLY A 4 13.87 32.40 -23.16
C GLY A 4 13.37 31.00 -22.77
N ASP A 5 14.20 30.00 -22.94
CA ASP A 5 13.87 28.59 -22.58
C ASP A 5 13.63 28.42 -21.08
N ARG A 6 14.32 29.20 -20.23
CA ARG A 6 14.09 29.18 -18.77
C ARG A 6 12.75 29.80 -18.37
N LEU A 7 12.30 30.84 -19.06
CA LEU A 7 11.00 31.48 -18.77
C LEU A 7 9.83 30.53 -19.14
N ASP A 8 9.90 29.91 -20.31
CA ASP A 8 8.88 28.95 -20.75
C ASP A 8 8.88 27.69 -19.87
N PHE A 9 10.05 27.21 -19.49
CA PHE A 9 10.16 26.07 -18.56
C PHE A 9 9.56 26.39 -17.19
N GLY A 10 9.88 27.56 -16.62
CA GLY A 10 9.33 27.99 -15.33
C GLY A 10 7.81 28.14 -15.34
N LYS A 11 7.24 28.60 -16.46
CA LYS A 11 5.79 28.72 -16.66
C LYS A 11 5.14 27.32 -16.69
N ASN A 12 5.68 26.40 -17.49
CA ASN A 12 5.19 25.03 -17.59
C ASN A 12 5.26 24.29 -16.24
N LEU A 13 6.32 24.50 -15.46
CA LEU A 13 6.48 23.95 -14.12
C LEU A 13 5.40 24.48 -13.16
N GLY A 14 5.12 25.79 -13.18
CA GLY A 14 4.06 26.39 -12.38
C GLY A 14 2.67 25.83 -12.73
N GLU A 15 2.36 25.72 -14.02
CA GLU A 15 1.10 25.13 -14.49
C GLU A 15 0.94 23.67 -14.07
N SER A 16 2.02 22.87 -14.11
CA SER A 16 2.03 21.48 -13.66
C SER A 16 1.76 21.38 -12.15
N LEU A 17 2.41 22.22 -11.35
CA LEU A 17 2.19 22.28 -9.91
C LEU A 17 0.74 22.66 -9.55
N ASP A 18 0.16 23.64 -10.26
CA ASP A 18 -1.21 24.09 -10.00
C ASP A 18 -2.23 22.98 -10.30
N LYS A 19 -2.07 22.29 -11.42
CA LYS A 19 -2.94 21.13 -11.75
C LYS A 19 -2.81 20.01 -10.70
N ALA A 20 -1.59 19.66 -10.30
CA ALA A 20 -1.36 18.61 -9.31
C ALA A 20 -1.97 18.97 -7.94
N LYS A 21 -1.89 20.25 -7.51
CA LYS A 21 -2.51 20.72 -6.27
C LYS A 21 -4.03 20.62 -6.31
N ILE A 22 -4.66 20.98 -7.42
CA ILE A 22 -6.12 20.84 -7.59
C ILE A 22 -6.50 19.36 -7.46
N TYR A 23 -5.84 18.49 -8.18
CA TYR A 23 -6.07 17.04 -8.14
C TYR A 23 -5.95 16.46 -6.72
N VAL A 24 -4.87 16.79 -6.00
CA VAL A 24 -4.68 16.32 -4.62
C VAL A 24 -5.74 16.90 -3.68
N SER A 25 -6.11 18.18 -3.85
CA SER A 25 -7.16 18.79 -3.02
C SER A 25 -8.49 18.07 -3.18
N GLU A 26 -8.90 17.76 -4.40
CA GLU A 26 -10.12 16.98 -4.69
C GLU A 26 -10.06 15.60 -4.01
N GLY A 27 -8.93 14.90 -4.09
CA GLY A 27 -8.75 13.61 -3.43
C GLY A 27 -8.82 13.70 -1.90
N VAL A 28 -8.20 14.71 -1.29
CA VAL A 28 -8.27 14.94 0.16
C VAL A 28 -9.70 15.26 0.60
N GLU A 29 -10.45 16.07 -0.15
CA GLU A 29 -11.85 16.35 0.12
C GLU A 29 -12.70 15.08 0.07
N GLN A 30 -12.43 14.18 -0.86
CA GLN A 30 -13.10 12.88 -0.93
C GLN A 30 -12.75 12.00 0.29
N ILE A 31 -11.51 12.03 0.79
CA ILE A 31 -11.15 11.35 2.04
C ILE A 31 -11.97 11.91 3.21
N LEU A 32 -12.05 13.23 3.33
CA LEU A 32 -12.82 13.92 4.38
C LEU A 32 -14.32 13.60 4.30
N ALA A 33 -14.85 13.45 3.10
CA ALA A 33 -16.24 13.04 2.87
C ALA A 33 -16.50 11.53 3.07
N GLY A 34 -15.44 10.74 3.32
CA GLY A 34 -15.54 9.30 3.53
C GLY A 34 -15.55 8.44 2.26
N ASN A 35 -15.51 9.06 1.07
CA ASN A 35 -15.58 8.37 -0.23
C ASN A 35 -14.38 8.73 -1.08
N LEU A 36 -13.69 7.71 -1.60
CA LEU A 36 -12.69 7.87 -2.65
C LEU A 36 -13.20 7.22 -3.92
N ASP A 37 -13.13 7.95 -5.02
CA ASP A 37 -13.49 7.42 -6.33
C ASP A 37 -12.31 6.65 -6.98
N GLN A 38 -12.54 6.15 -8.19
CA GLN A 38 -11.55 5.41 -8.95
C GLN A 38 -10.35 6.25 -9.42
N ASP A 39 -10.49 7.56 -9.46
CA ASP A 39 -9.46 8.49 -9.95
C ASP A 39 -8.50 8.88 -8.81
N HIS A 40 -8.95 8.85 -7.55
CA HIS A 40 -8.18 9.25 -6.38
C HIS A 40 -7.89 8.11 -5.39
N GLY A 41 -8.69 7.06 -5.38
CA GLY A 41 -8.53 5.89 -4.50
C GLY A 41 -7.53 4.87 -5.05
N VAL A 42 -7.31 3.81 -4.26
CA VAL A 42 -6.51 2.66 -4.69
C VAL A 42 -6.99 2.16 -6.06
N SER A 43 -6.06 1.89 -6.95
CA SER A 43 -6.38 1.53 -8.33
C SER A 43 -7.29 0.30 -8.44
N PRO A 44 -8.15 0.24 -9.47
CA PRO A 44 -8.91 -0.97 -9.78
C PRO A 44 -8.02 -2.19 -9.93
N SER A 45 -8.46 -3.35 -9.42
CA SER A 45 -7.76 -4.62 -9.54
C SER A 45 -8.55 -5.61 -10.40
N PRO A 46 -7.99 -6.16 -11.49
CA PRO A 46 -8.65 -7.19 -12.29
C PRO A 46 -9.00 -8.44 -11.48
N GLY A 47 -8.09 -8.87 -10.61
CA GLY A 47 -8.30 -10.04 -9.75
C GLY A 47 -9.40 -9.84 -8.72
N ALA A 48 -9.36 -8.73 -7.98
CA ALA A 48 -10.40 -8.39 -6.99
C ALA A 48 -11.76 -8.19 -7.67
N THR A 49 -11.81 -7.53 -8.83
CA THR A 49 -13.05 -7.34 -9.62
C THR A 49 -13.62 -8.69 -10.05
N ALA A 50 -12.79 -9.64 -10.45
CA ALA A 50 -13.24 -10.98 -10.80
C ALA A 50 -13.77 -11.74 -9.60
N LEU A 51 -13.06 -11.74 -8.46
CA LEU A 51 -13.48 -12.39 -7.22
C LEU A 51 -14.79 -11.80 -6.68
N ALA A 52 -14.91 -10.49 -6.61
CA ALA A 52 -16.14 -9.82 -6.18
C ALA A 52 -17.32 -10.15 -7.10
N SER A 53 -17.10 -10.17 -8.42
CA SER A 53 -18.12 -10.56 -9.40
C SER A 53 -18.57 -12.02 -9.21
N LEU A 54 -17.67 -12.94 -8.90
CA LEU A 54 -17.98 -14.34 -8.59
C LEU A 54 -18.78 -14.47 -7.28
N ALA A 55 -18.37 -13.76 -6.24
CA ALA A 55 -19.05 -13.75 -4.96
C ALA A 55 -20.50 -13.22 -5.10
N LEU A 56 -20.69 -12.10 -5.78
CA LEU A 56 -22.02 -11.52 -6.04
C LEU A 56 -22.88 -12.42 -6.94
N LEU A 57 -22.28 -13.14 -7.89
CA LEU A 57 -22.99 -14.16 -8.69
C LEU A 57 -23.53 -15.29 -7.78
N ALA A 58 -22.74 -15.76 -6.83
CA ALA A 58 -23.13 -16.82 -5.90
C ALA A 58 -24.29 -16.40 -4.99
N LEU A 59 -24.37 -15.14 -4.60
CA LEU A 59 -25.43 -14.57 -3.78
C LEU A 59 -26.76 -14.39 -4.52
N GLY A 60 -26.75 -14.27 -5.85
CA GLY A 60 -27.95 -14.34 -6.67
C GLY A 60 -28.50 -13.00 -7.17
N ARG A 61 -29.85 -12.93 -7.32
CA ARG A 61 -30.50 -11.88 -8.14
C ARG A 61 -30.33 -10.46 -7.62
N GLU A 62 -30.32 -10.28 -6.32
CA GLU A 62 -30.22 -8.98 -5.68
C GLU A 62 -28.93 -8.22 -6.09
N PHE A 63 -27.83 -8.95 -6.23
CA PHE A 63 -26.50 -8.42 -6.54
C PHE A 63 -26.18 -8.37 -8.04
N ARG A 64 -27.14 -8.77 -8.89
CA ARG A 64 -26.89 -8.95 -10.33
C ARG A 64 -26.40 -7.68 -11.03
N SER A 65 -26.93 -6.52 -10.67
CA SER A 65 -26.53 -5.24 -11.28
C SER A 65 -25.05 -4.93 -11.03
N ALA A 66 -24.60 -5.05 -9.77
CA ALA A 66 -23.19 -4.83 -9.42
C ALA A 66 -22.27 -5.88 -10.08
N GLN A 67 -22.66 -7.15 -10.03
CA GLN A 67 -21.96 -8.24 -10.71
C GLN A 67 -21.78 -7.96 -12.21
N GLN A 68 -22.84 -7.53 -12.90
CA GLN A 68 -22.78 -7.23 -14.34
C GLN A 68 -21.86 -6.04 -14.65
N ARG A 69 -21.84 -4.99 -13.83
CA ARG A 69 -20.89 -3.89 -14.02
C ARG A 69 -19.44 -4.36 -13.90
N GLY A 70 -19.14 -5.23 -12.91
CA GLY A 70 -17.81 -5.83 -12.77
C GLY A 70 -17.40 -6.65 -14.00
N ILE A 71 -18.31 -7.47 -14.52
CA ILE A 71 -18.09 -8.25 -15.75
C ILE A 71 -17.86 -7.34 -16.97
N GLN A 72 -18.63 -6.27 -17.11
CA GLN A 72 -18.43 -5.29 -18.18
C GLN A 72 -17.06 -4.61 -18.09
N TRP A 73 -16.64 -4.27 -16.86
CA TRP A 73 -15.33 -3.68 -16.65
C TRP A 73 -14.21 -4.67 -17.04
N LEU A 74 -14.29 -5.94 -16.64
CA LEU A 74 -13.35 -6.98 -17.06
C LEU A 74 -13.28 -7.11 -18.59
N TRP A 75 -14.42 -7.13 -19.27
CA TRP A 75 -14.45 -7.19 -20.75
C TRP A 75 -13.71 -6.00 -21.39
N ARG A 76 -13.93 -4.78 -20.91
CA ARG A 76 -13.28 -3.57 -21.43
C ARG A 76 -11.77 -3.56 -21.22
N ASN A 77 -11.31 -4.22 -20.16
CA ASN A 77 -9.89 -4.27 -19.78
C ASN A 77 -9.17 -5.55 -20.22
N ASN A 78 -9.77 -6.34 -21.11
CA ASN A 78 -9.14 -7.53 -21.67
C ASN A 78 -8.10 -7.15 -22.74
N ARG A 79 -6.86 -7.59 -22.57
CA ARG A 79 -5.75 -7.39 -23.52
C ARG A 79 -5.14 -8.73 -23.94
N GLY A 80 -5.96 -9.71 -24.30
CA GLY A 80 -5.55 -11.10 -24.52
C GLY A 80 -5.51 -11.94 -23.23
N GLY A 81 -5.88 -11.34 -22.12
CA GLY A 81 -5.91 -11.81 -20.75
C GLY A 81 -5.99 -10.61 -19.81
N TRP A 82 -5.83 -10.85 -18.52
CA TRP A 82 -5.79 -9.81 -17.50
C TRP A 82 -4.49 -9.90 -16.70
N GLY A 83 -3.84 -8.76 -16.52
CA GLY A 83 -2.66 -8.62 -15.68
C GLY A 83 -3.03 -8.37 -14.22
N LYS A 84 -2.01 -8.20 -13.40
CA LYS A 84 -2.14 -7.82 -11.98
C LYS A 84 -2.80 -6.44 -11.81
N VAL A 85 -2.58 -5.58 -12.79
CA VAL A 85 -3.07 -4.19 -12.85
C VAL A 85 -3.81 -3.93 -14.17
N PRO A 86 -4.69 -2.91 -14.25
CA PRO A 86 -5.39 -2.57 -15.47
C PRO A 86 -4.42 -2.28 -16.64
N GLY A 87 -4.63 -2.94 -17.77
CA GLY A 87 -3.77 -2.76 -18.96
C GLY A 87 -2.38 -3.39 -18.86
N GLY A 88 -2.04 -4.03 -17.74
CA GLY A 88 -0.77 -4.76 -17.56
C GLY A 88 -0.68 -6.00 -18.45
N GLN A 89 0.53 -6.57 -18.51
CA GLN A 89 0.75 -7.84 -19.23
C GLN A 89 -0.11 -8.94 -18.59
N PRO A 90 -0.73 -9.82 -19.42
CA PRO A 90 -1.55 -10.91 -18.89
C PRO A 90 -0.79 -11.77 -17.88
N ASP A 91 -1.35 -11.91 -16.70
CA ASP A 91 -0.92 -12.84 -15.67
C ASP A 91 -1.78 -14.10 -15.76
N GLU A 92 -1.17 -15.28 -15.66
CA GLU A 92 -1.87 -16.55 -15.86
C GLU A 92 -2.98 -16.75 -14.82
N GLU A 93 -2.70 -16.44 -13.55
CA GLU A 93 -3.62 -16.69 -12.46
C GLU A 93 -4.77 -15.68 -12.43
N ILE A 94 -4.46 -14.40 -12.62
CA ILE A 94 -5.50 -13.36 -12.74
C ILE A 94 -6.38 -13.62 -13.95
N THR A 95 -5.78 -14.06 -15.07
CA THR A 95 -6.54 -14.42 -16.28
C THR A 95 -7.47 -15.62 -16.02
N LYS A 96 -7.03 -16.63 -15.28
CA LYS A 96 -7.91 -17.76 -14.88
C LYS A 96 -9.11 -17.28 -14.08
N ILE A 97 -8.89 -16.46 -13.03
CA ILE A 97 -9.97 -15.94 -12.17
C ILE A 97 -10.96 -15.10 -13.01
N ALA A 98 -10.45 -14.21 -13.85
CA ALA A 98 -11.29 -13.36 -14.69
C ALA A 98 -12.13 -14.18 -15.67
N ARG A 99 -11.56 -15.21 -16.29
CA ARG A 99 -12.31 -16.16 -17.15
C ARG A 99 -13.41 -16.89 -16.40
N LEU A 100 -13.14 -17.34 -15.16
CA LEU A 100 -14.16 -17.95 -14.30
C LEU A 100 -15.33 -17.00 -14.04
N ALA A 101 -15.05 -15.74 -13.72
CA ALA A 101 -16.07 -14.73 -13.51
C ALA A 101 -16.94 -14.55 -14.77
N LEU A 102 -16.32 -14.49 -15.93
CA LEU A 102 -17.01 -14.34 -17.23
C LEU A 102 -17.88 -15.56 -17.57
N GLN A 103 -17.38 -16.78 -17.37
CA GLN A 103 -18.14 -18.02 -17.59
C GLN A 103 -19.33 -18.12 -16.64
N GLY A 104 -19.15 -17.82 -15.38
CA GLY A 104 -20.21 -17.81 -14.38
C GLY A 104 -21.35 -16.84 -14.66
N SER A 105 -21.10 -15.77 -15.43
CA SER A 105 -22.13 -14.79 -15.81
C SER A 105 -23.08 -15.29 -16.91
N GLN A 106 -22.69 -16.34 -17.66
CA GLN A 106 -23.40 -16.82 -18.83
C GLN A 106 -24.35 -18.00 -18.56
N GLY A 107 -24.46 -18.50 -17.33
CA GLY A 107 -25.19 -19.73 -17.04
C GLY A 107 -26.10 -19.67 -15.81
N GLY A 108 -26.93 -20.71 -15.65
CA GLY A 108 -27.81 -20.93 -14.50
C GLY A 108 -27.11 -21.60 -13.31
N TRP A 109 -27.86 -22.34 -12.49
CA TRP A 109 -27.39 -23.06 -11.30
C TRP A 109 -26.17 -23.97 -11.54
N MET A 110 -26.14 -24.67 -12.64
CA MET A 110 -25.00 -25.53 -13.00
C MET A 110 -23.71 -24.74 -13.23
N ALA A 111 -23.82 -23.54 -13.82
CA ALA A 111 -22.66 -22.64 -13.96
C ALA A 111 -22.13 -22.17 -12.61
N LYS A 112 -23.00 -21.92 -11.61
CA LYS A 112 -22.57 -21.59 -10.26
C LYS A 112 -21.75 -22.71 -9.61
N LEU A 113 -22.19 -23.95 -9.75
CA LEU A 113 -21.44 -25.11 -9.23
C LEU A 113 -20.07 -25.26 -9.93
N GLN A 114 -20.04 -25.10 -11.24
CA GLN A 114 -18.79 -25.12 -12.00
C GLN A 114 -17.85 -23.99 -11.58
N VAL A 115 -18.36 -22.76 -11.40
CA VAL A 115 -17.58 -21.61 -10.94
C VAL A 115 -16.99 -21.88 -9.54
N LEU A 116 -17.78 -22.41 -8.61
CA LEU A 116 -17.32 -22.71 -7.26
C LEU A 116 -16.26 -23.83 -7.26
N SER A 117 -16.45 -24.87 -8.10
CA SER A 117 -15.46 -25.95 -8.27
C SER A 117 -14.13 -25.44 -8.81
N GLN A 118 -14.17 -24.50 -9.75
CA GLN A 118 -12.96 -23.91 -10.32
C GLN A 118 -12.31 -22.88 -9.39
N ALA A 119 -13.10 -22.16 -8.59
CA ALA A 119 -12.59 -21.30 -7.52
C ALA A 119 -11.77 -22.09 -6.49
N ARG A 120 -12.10 -23.39 -6.30
CA ARG A 120 -11.31 -24.31 -5.49
C ARG A 120 -9.86 -24.44 -5.98
N GLN A 121 -9.63 -24.51 -7.30
CA GLN A 121 -8.27 -24.56 -7.87
C GLN A 121 -7.47 -23.29 -7.58
N PHE A 122 -8.11 -22.13 -7.65
CA PHE A 122 -7.50 -20.88 -7.26
C PHE A 122 -7.17 -20.82 -5.76
N SER A 123 -8.07 -21.32 -4.91
CA SER A 123 -7.83 -21.40 -3.47
C SER A 123 -6.67 -22.32 -3.12
N GLN A 124 -6.48 -23.40 -3.85
CA GLN A 124 -5.29 -24.26 -3.72
C GLN A 124 -4.02 -23.51 -4.04
N MET A 125 -4.05 -22.62 -5.04
CA MET A 125 -2.91 -21.74 -5.35
C MET A 125 -2.61 -20.76 -4.21
N ILE A 126 -3.61 -20.06 -3.67
CA ILE A 126 -3.44 -19.17 -2.52
C ILE A 126 -2.87 -19.94 -1.31
N LEU A 127 -3.37 -21.16 -1.06
CA LEU A 127 -2.86 -22.02 0.01
C LEU A 127 -1.43 -22.46 -0.24
N THR A 128 -1.07 -22.81 -1.48
CA THR A 128 0.31 -23.13 -1.86
C THR A 128 1.24 -21.95 -1.64
N LEU A 129 0.80 -20.73 -1.97
CA LEU A 129 1.52 -19.50 -1.67
C LEU A 129 1.58 -19.26 -0.16
N GLY A 130 0.50 -19.53 0.56
CA GLY A 130 0.44 -19.45 2.03
C GLY A 130 1.35 -20.44 2.74
N GLN A 131 1.53 -21.67 2.19
CA GLN A 131 2.46 -22.67 2.71
C GLN A 131 3.90 -22.19 2.74
N ARG A 132 4.31 -21.41 1.74
CA ARG A 132 5.65 -20.81 1.68
C ARG A 132 5.87 -19.74 2.73
N VAL A 133 4.79 -19.23 3.33
CA VAL A 133 4.80 -18.14 4.32
C VAL A 133 4.73 -18.65 5.74
N VAL A 134 4.11 -19.81 5.97
CA VAL A 134 3.94 -20.41 7.29
C VAL A 134 4.77 -21.70 7.38
N PRO A 135 5.96 -21.67 7.99
CA PRO A 135 6.75 -22.87 8.23
C PRO A 135 5.94 -23.89 9.02
N GLY A 136 5.89 -25.12 8.54
CA GLY A 136 5.11 -26.21 9.12
C GLY A 136 3.73 -26.44 8.50
N LEU A 137 3.33 -25.63 7.50
CA LEU A 137 2.31 -25.96 6.52
C LEU A 137 2.90 -26.74 5.32
N GLU A 138 4.14 -27.16 5.42
CA GLU A 138 4.82 -28.00 4.46
C GLU A 138 4.20 -29.39 4.44
N GLY A 139 3.18 -29.56 3.62
CA GLY A 139 2.62 -30.84 3.24
C GLY A 139 2.93 -31.12 1.78
N PRO A 140 3.02 -32.39 1.34
CA PRO A 140 3.38 -32.73 -0.04
C PRO A 140 2.35 -32.31 -1.09
N THR A 141 1.10 -32.01 -0.69
CA THR A 141 0.07 -31.53 -1.62
C THR A 141 -0.93 -30.58 -0.98
N PRO A 142 -1.57 -29.67 -1.75
CA PRO A 142 -2.66 -28.81 -1.27
C PRO A 142 -3.84 -29.59 -0.67
N GLU A 143 -4.01 -30.86 -1.05
CA GLU A 143 -5.07 -31.76 -0.57
C GLU A 143 -4.82 -32.24 0.88
N GLU A 144 -3.58 -32.20 1.35
CA GLU A 144 -3.18 -32.56 2.72
C GLU A 144 -3.16 -31.37 3.68
N ILE A 145 -3.47 -30.16 3.20
CA ILE A 145 -3.69 -29.02 4.09
C ILE A 145 -5.03 -29.24 4.78
N VAL A 146 -4.97 -29.88 5.90
CA VAL A 146 -6.12 -30.09 6.74
C VAL A 146 -6.47 -28.76 7.37
N LEU A 147 -7.59 -28.15 6.99
CA LEU A 147 -8.11 -26.90 7.57
C LEU A 147 -8.00 -26.85 9.12
N PRO A 148 -8.19 -27.97 9.87
CA PRO A 148 -7.94 -27.98 11.30
C PRO A 148 -6.55 -27.48 11.71
N LYS A 149 -5.49 -27.76 10.94
CA LYS A 149 -4.14 -27.25 11.25
C LYS A 149 -4.01 -25.74 11.01
N ILE A 150 -4.69 -25.19 10.02
CA ILE A 150 -4.71 -23.74 9.77
C ILE A 150 -5.43 -23.02 10.89
N LEU A 151 -6.47 -23.63 11.47
CA LEU A 151 -7.26 -23.08 12.58
C LEU A 151 -6.62 -23.32 13.95
N GLU A 152 -5.50 -24.06 14.04
CA GLU A 152 -4.73 -24.10 15.27
C GLU A 152 -4.25 -22.68 15.62
N GLU A 153 -4.47 -22.27 16.86
CA GLU A 153 -4.11 -20.94 17.35
C GLU A 153 -2.63 -20.62 17.07
N SER A 154 -1.75 -21.59 17.21
CA SER A 154 -0.33 -21.50 16.91
C SER A 154 -0.02 -21.19 15.43
N VAL A 155 -0.87 -21.59 14.50
CA VAL A 155 -0.74 -21.34 13.06
C VAL A 155 -1.38 -20.01 12.71
N LEU A 156 -2.61 -19.75 13.18
CA LEU A 156 -3.28 -18.47 12.97
C LEU A 156 -2.50 -17.31 13.58
N ALA A 157 -1.87 -17.51 14.74
CA ALA A 157 -1.04 -16.50 15.38
C ALA A 157 0.15 -16.05 14.50
N LYS A 158 0.61 -16.90 13.58
CA LYS A 158 1.69 -16.58 12.63
C LYS A 158 1.23 -15.78 11.42
N LEU A 159 -0.08 -15.69 11.20
CA LEU A 159 -0.66 -14.94 10.09
C LEU A 159 -1.05 -13.52 10.54
N PRO A 160 -0.90 -12.50 9.66
CA PRO A 160 -1.46 -11.18 9.92
C PRO A 160 -2.95 -11.28 10.18
N LEU A 161 -3.46 -10.47 11.10
CA LEU A 161 -4.89 -10.49 11.42
C LEU A 161 -5.76 -10.28 10.18
N TYR A 162 -5.36 -9.35 9.30
CA TYR A 162 -6.07 -9.11 8.05
C TYR A 162 -5.98 -10.29 7.06
N GLY A 163 -4.88 -11.04 7.05
CA GLY A 163 -4.67 -12.18 6.16
C GLY A 163 -5.35 -13.47 6.63
N ARG A 164 -5.69 -13.59 7.92
CA ARG A 164 -6.34 -14.78 8.48
C ARG A 164 -7.64 -15.14 7.78
N PRO A 165 -8.59 -14.19 7.57
CA PRO A 165 -9.83 -14.50 6.86
C PRO A 165 -9.60 -14.97 5.42
N VAL A 166 -8.60 -14.41 4.72
CA VAL A 166 -8.23 -14.85 3.35
C VAL A 166 -7.84 -16.32 3.36
N VAL A 167 -6.91 -16.71 4.25
CA VAL A 167 -6.40 -18.08 4.34
C VAL A 167 -7.50 -19.06 4.76
N VAL A 168 -8.32 -18.71 5.76
CA VAL A 168 -9.44 -19.55 6.21
C VAL A 168 -10.47 -19.72 5.10
N ALA A 169 -10.85 -18.64 4.42
CA ALA A 169 -11.83 -18.66 3.33
C ALA A 169 -11.33 -19.48 2.13
N ALA A 170 -10.05 -19.31 1.75
CA ALA A 170 -9.42 -20.13 0.72
C ALA A 170 -9.40 -21.61 1.09
N SER A 171 -9.11 -21.93 2.36
CA SER A 171 -9.13 -23.29 2.88
C SER A 171 -10.51 -23.92 2.81
N LEU A 172 -11.58 -23.15 3.08
CA LEU A 172 -12.97 -23.64 2.93
C LEU A 172 -13.29 -24.02 1.48
N LEU A 173 -12.69 -23.35 0.50
CA LEU A 173 -12.86 -23.71 -0.90
C LEU A 173 -12.07 -24.98 -1.30
N ALA A 174 -10.99 -25.29 -0.60
CA ALA A 174 -10.10 -26.41 -0.90
C ALA A 174 -10.42 -27.70 -0.14
N THR A 175 -10.89 -27.63 1.12
CA THR A 175 -11.07 -28.82 1.98
C THR A 175 -12.33 -29.60 1.66
N GLU A 176 -12.27 -30.92 1.92
CA GLU A 176 -13.43 -31.86 1.92
C GLU A 176 -13.77 -32.36 3.32
N SER A 177 -12.93 -32.07 4.33
CA SER A 177 -13.16 -32.46 5.71
C SER A 177 -14.34 -31.72 6.31
N GLN A 178 -15.39 -32.43 6.76
CA GLN A 178 -16.57 -31.86 7.40
C GLN A 178 -16.23 -31.08 8.67
N ASP A 179 -15.32 -31.61 9.50
CA ASP A 179 -14.86 -30.94 10.71
C ASP A 179 -14.11 -29.64 10.39
N GLY A 180 -13.23 -29.68 9.39
CA GLY A 180 -12.55 -28.50 8.90
C GLY A 180 -13.50 -27.44 8.36
N LEU A 181 -14.52 -27.86 7.59
CA LEU A 181 -15.54 -26.95 7.07
C LEU A 181 -16.30 -26.25 8.20
N ASN A 182 -16.75 -26.99 9.21
CA ASN A 182 -17.49 -26.43 10.34
C ASN A 182 -16.65 -25.41 11.12
N LYS A 183 -15.39 -25.74 11.43
CA LYS A 183 -14.46 -24.84 12.15
C LYS A 183 -14.15 -23.58 11.34
N GLY A 184 -13.92 -23.71 10.05
CA GLY A 184 -13.64 -22.57 9.18
C GLY A 184 -14.83 -21.61 9.04
N ILE A 185 -16.04 -22.15 8.89
CA ILE A 185 -17.26 -21.33 8.87
C ILE A 185 -17.42 -20.62 10.21
N GLN A 186 -17.31 -21.34 11.33
CA GLN A 186 -17.44 -20.73 12.65
C GLN A 186 -16.44 -19.58 12.81
N TYR A 187 -15.16 -19.79 12.44
CA TYR A 187 -14.15 -18.72 12.47
C TYR A 187 -14.56 -17.49 11.64
N LEU A 188 -15.02 -17.69 10.41
CA LEU A 188 -15.45 -16.58 9.57
C LEU A 188 -16.67 -15.84 10.16
N LEU A 189 -17.63 -16.57 10.74
CA LEU A 189 -18.78 -15.96 11.38
C LEU A 189 -18.41 -15.13 12.61
N GLU A 190 -17.48 -15.61 13.43
CA GLU A 190 -16.99 -14.91 14.62
C GLU A 190 -16.12 -13.69 14.28
N THR A 191 -15.46 -13.70 13.12
CA THR A 191 -14.55 -12.63 12.70
C THR A 191 -15.15 -11.67 11.68
N GLN A 192 -16.40 -11.84 11.25
CA GLN A 192 -17.09 -10.89 10.39
C GLN A 192 -17.24 -9.54 11.09
N MET A 193 -16.83 -8.47 10.43
CA MET A 193 -16.92 -7.12 10.96
C MET A 193 -18.38 -6.62 10.96
N LYS A 194 -18.65 -5.57 11.72
CA LYS A 194 -20.01 -4.99 11.84
C LYS A 194 -20.55 -4.47 10.51
N ASP A 195 -19.68 -4.00 9.62
CA ASP A 195 -20.02 -3.55 8.27
C ASP A 195 -20.35 -4.69 7.30
N GLY A 196 -20.09 -5.92 7.69
CA GLY A 196 -20.31 -7.14 6.89
C GLY A 196 -19.07 -7.66 6.18
N SER A 197 -17.96 -6.94 6.22
CA SER A 197 -16.70 -7.35 5.59
C SER A 197 -15.88 -8.33 6.44
N TRP A 198 -14.80 -8.84 5.85
CA TRP A 198 -13.68 -9.44 6.56
C TRP A 198 -12.44 -8.60 6.28
N SER A 199 -11.90 -8.02 7.34
CA SER A 199 -10.69 -7.16 7.33
C SER A 199 -10.78 -5.93 6.42
N GLU A 200 -11.99 -5.46 6.09
CA GLU A 200 -12.24 -4.39 5.07
C GLU A 200 -11.56 -4.68 3.72
N ASP A 201 -11.35 -5.96 3.42
CA ASP A 201 -10.62 -6.45 2.28
C ASP A 201 -11.56 -7.08 1.25
N ILE A 202 -11.46 -6.63 -0.02
CA ILE A 202 -12.32 -7.10 -1.11
C ILE A 202 -12.08 -8.58 -1.40
N ILE A 203 -10.82 -9.01 -1.36
CA ILE A 203 -10.41 -10.38 -1.66
C ILE A 203 -10.87 -11.31 -0.54
N ALA A 204 -10.59 -10.95 0.73
CA ALA A 204 -11.02 -11.71 1.90
C ALA A 204 -12.53 -11.87 1.94
N THR A 205 -13.27 -10.78 1.75
CA THR A 205 -14.74 -10.77 1.77
C THR A 205 -15.32 -11.59 0.63
N SER A 206 -14.77 -11.48 -0.57
CA SER A 206 -15.21 -12.27 -1.73
C SER A 206 -14.98 -13.77 -1.54
N LEU A 207 -13.80 -14.16 -1.05
CA LEU A 207 -13.46 -15.55 -0.78
C LEU A 207 -14.30 -16.13 0.37
N ALA A 208 -14.56 -15.35 1.42
CA ALA A 208 -15.42 -15.76 2.53
C ALA A 208 -16.86 -16.06 2.06
N ILE A 209 -17.44 -15.18 1.24
CA ILE A 209 -18.74 -15.43 0.62
C ILE A 209 -18.72 -16.73 -0.18
N LEU A 210 -17.74 -16.92 -1.08
CA LEU A 210 -17.63 -18.11 -1.90
C LEU A 210 -17.47 -19.39 -1.05
N GLY A 211 -16.64 -19.35 -0.02
CA GLY A 211 -16.41 -20.47 0.89
C GLY A 211 -17.65 -20.87 1.67
N ILE A 212 -18.37 -19.90 2.23
CA ILE A 212 -19.59 -20.13 3.00
C ILE A 212 -20.73 -20.61 2.08
N MET A 213 -20.91 -19.96 0.93
CA MET A 213 -21.97 -20.30 -0.04
C MET A 213 -21.81 -21.70 -0.64
N ARG A 214 -20.57 -22.20 -0.78
CA ARG A 214 -20.29 -23.58 -1.22
C ARG A 214 -21.01 -24.61 -0.36
N LEU A 215 -21.20 -24.32 0.92
CA LEU A 215 -21.77 -25.23 1.91
C LEU A 215 -23.27 -25.03 2.15
N GLY A 216 -23.88 -24.07 1.45
CA GLY A 216 -25.33 -23.84 1.49
C GLY A 216 -25.86 -23.21 2.76
N GLY A 217 -24.97 -22.58 3.59
CA GLY A 217 -25.35 -21.99 4.87
C GLY A 217 -25.19 -20.47 4.98
N GLN A 218 -25.66 -19.89 6.08
CA GLN A 218 -25.36 -18.54 6.57
C GLN A 218 -25.68 -17.40 5.58
N GLN A 219 -26.88 -17.43 5.05
CA GLN A 219 -27.32 -16.49 4.00
C GLN A 219 -27.28 -15.03 4.46
N GLU A 220 -27.65 -14.74 5.71
CA GLU A 220 -27.68 -13.38 6.25
C GLU A 220 -26.28 -12.73 6.29
N GLN A 221 -25.27 -13.45 6.77
CA GLN A 221 -23.89 -12.96 6.84
C GLN A 221 -23.32 -12.70 5.44
N CYS A 222 -23.57 -13.63 4.51
CA CYS A 222 -23.18 -13.48 3.12
C CYS A 222 -23.91 -12.31 2.42
N GLN A 223 -25.18 -12.07 2.74
CA GLN A 223 -25.94 -10.92 2.24
C GLN A 223 -25.33 -9.60 2.73
N ARG A 224 -25.04 -9.48 4.03
CA ARG A 224 -24.36 -8.28 4.56
C ARG A 224 -23.02 -8.02 3.84
N ALA A 225 -22.23 -9.07 3.64
CA ALA A 225 -20.97 -8.98 2.91
C ALA A 225 -21.16 -8.57 1.44
N GLY A 226 -22.19 -9.08 0.79
CA GLY A 226 -22.57 -8.69 -0.57
C GLY A 226 -22.96 -7.20 -0.67
N HIS A 227 -23.70 -6.67 0.29
CA HIS A 227 -24.02 -5.24 0.35
C HIS A 227 -22.75 -4.41 0.56
N TRP A 228 -21.84 -4.85 1.43
CA TRP A 228 -20.57 -4.18 1.60
C TRP A 228 -19.76 -4.15 0.29
N LEU A 229 -19.64 -5.27 -0.42
CA LEU A 229 -18.98 -5.30 -1.74
C LEU A 229 -19.66 -4.32 -2.73
N MET A 230 -20.98 -4.23 -2.76
CA MET A 230 -21.68 -3.27 -3.61
C MET A 230 -21.34 -1.81 -3.28
N GLN A 231 -21.20 -1.48 -2.01
CA GLN A 231 -20.84 -0.12 -1.56
C GLN A 231 -19.40 0.25 -1.93
N LYS A 232 -18.52 -0.76 -1.99
CA LYS A 232 -17.10 -0.55 -2.35
C LYS A 232 -16.85 -0.60 -3.87
N GLN A 233 -17.87 -0.85 -4.69
CA GLN A 233 -17.73 -0.86 -6.14
C GLN A 233 -17.58 0.55 -6.70
N TYR A 234 -16.53 0.79 -7.46
CA TYR A 234 -16.34 2.04 -8.18
C TYR A 234 -17.42 2.29 -9.25
N ALA A 235 -17.61 3.55 -9.62
CA ALA A 235 -18.60 3.95 -10.64
C ALA A 235 -18.35 3.27 -12.00
N ASN A 236 -17.09 2.99 -12.34
CA ASN A 236 -16.71 2.26 -13.55
C ASN A 236 -17.03 0.76 -13.52
N GLY A 237 -17.44 0.23 -12.36
CA GLY A 237 -17.79 -1.18 -12.14
C GLY A 237 -16.69 -2.05 -11.56
N ALA A 238 -15.48 -1.54 -11.36
CA ALA A 238 -14.38 -2.28 -10.78
C ALA A 238 -14.40 -2.27 -9.25
N TRP A 239 -13.51 -3.09 -8.65
CA TRP A 239 -13.11 -3.01 -7.25
C TRP A 239 -11.61 -2.84 -7.14
N PRO A 240 -11.10 -2.12 -6.12
CA PRO A 240 -9.69 -2.15 -5.72
C PRO A 240 -9.32 -3.51 -5.13
N ALA A 241 -8.04 -3.78 -4.93
CA ALA A 241 -7.60 -5.02 -4.30
C ALA A 241 -8.05 -5.12 -2.84
N PHE A 242 -8.00 -4.00 -2.13
CA PHE A 242 -8.39 -3.83 -0.72
C PHE A 242 -9.06 -2.46 -0.55
N ASP A 243 -9.57 -2.14 0.64
CA ASP A 243 -10.10 -0.79 0.90
C ASP A 243 -8.95 0.25 0.94
N GLN A 244 -9.29 1.50 1.11
CA GLN A 244 -8.41 2.63 0.90
C GLN A 244 -7.33 2.78 2.00
N LEU A 245 -6.18 3.33 1.66
CA LEU A 245 -5.11 3.72 2.60
C LEU A 245 -5.27 5.20 3.03
N LYS A 246 -6.44 5.54 3.59
CA LYS A 246 -6.81 6.94 3.87
C LYS A 246 -5.89 7.61 4.88
N ASN A 247 -5.51 6.89 5.96
CA ASN A 247 -4.61 7.43 6.99
C ASN A 247 -3.23 7.72 6.41
N TRP A 248 -2.70 6.81 5.60
CA TRP A 248 -1.41 6.95 4.94
C TRP A 248 -1.41 8.12 3.94
N ALA A 249 -2.42 8.19 3.06
CA ALA A 249 -2.58 9.27 2.10
C ALA A 249 -2.73 10.64 2.78
N MET A 250 -3.56 10.73 3.84
CA MET A 250 -3.77 11.96 4.61
C MET A 250 -2.49 12.39 5.33
N GLY A 251 -1.75 11.46 5.94
CA GLY A 251 -0.49 11.76 6.61
C GLY A 251 0.54 12.37 5.65
N TRP A 252 0.70 11.80 4.46
CA TRP A 252 1.57 12.38 3.43
C TRP A 252 1.04 13.70 2.87
N ALA A 253 -0.28 13.83 2.66
CA ALA A 253 -0.87 15.07 2.20
C ALA A 253 -0.56 16.22 3.17
N ILE A 254 -0.80 16.04 4.47
CA ILE A 254 -0.48 17.02 5.52
C ILE A 254 1.03 17.32 5.55
N CYS A 255 1.87 16.27 5.47
CA CYS A 255 3.33 16.45 5.46
C CYS A 255 3.78 17.34 4.31
N ILE A 256 3.37 17.03 3.09
CA ILE A 256 3.83 17.72 1.89
C ILE A 256 3.22 19.11 1.80
N ALA A 257 1.94 19.28 2.16
CA ALA A 257 1.35 20.60 2.26
C ALA A 257 2.06 21.49 3.29
N GLY A 258 2.43 20.94 4.44
CA GLY A 258 3.21 21.65 5.45
C GLY A 258 4.62 22.05 4.96
N GLU A 259 5.31 21.17 4.21
CA GLU A 259 6.63 21.47 3.61
C GLU A 259 6.55 22.52 2.50
N THR A 260 5.48 22.53 1.74
CA THR A 260 5.29 23.34 0.54
C THR A 260 4.23 24.43 0.72
N ARG A 261 4.02 24.88 1.97
CA ARG A 261 2.91 25.77 2.39
C ARG A 261 2.72 27.00 1.50
N LYS A 262 3.83 27.61 1.07
CA LYS A 262 3.78 28.78 0.16
C LYS A 262 3.08 28.51 -1.18
N TRP A 263 2.98 27.26 -1.60
CA TRP A 263 2.41 26.84 -2.88
C TRP A 263 0.93 26.52 -2.82
N TRP A 264 0.41 26.21 -1.62
CA TRP A 264 -0.99 25.78 -1.46
C TRP A 264 -1.96 26.96 -1.27
N GLY A 265 -1.46 28.16 -0.95
CA GLY A 265 -2.31 29.29 -0.62
C GLY A 265 -3.10 29.07 0.68
N ASP A 266 -4.32 29.60 0.73
CA ASP A 266 -5.25 29.38 1.86
C ASP A 266 -5.89 27.99 1.71
N ASN A 267 -5.21 27.00 2.20
CA ASN A 267 -5.64 25.59 2.15
C ASN A 267 -6.76 25.32 3.14
N PHE A 268 -7.98 25.33 2.68
CA PHE A 268 -9.15 25.06 3.50
C PHE A 268 -9.25 23.59 4.00
N TRP A 269 -8.55 22.65 3.37
CA TRP A 269 -8.59 21.23 3.79
C TRP A 269 -7.51 20.86 4.82
N LEU A 270 -6.47 21.65 5.04
CA LEU A 270 -5.35 21.28 5.91
C LEU A 270 -5.79 21.14 7.39
N GLU A 271 -6.50 22.11 7.94
CA GLU A 271 -7.02 22.03 9.31
C GLU A 271 -8.08 20.92 9.48
N PRO A 272 -9.09 20.78 8.59
CA PRO A 272 -9.98 19.62 8.59
C PRO A 272 -9.24 18.29 8.46
N GLY A 273 -8.22 18.19 7.63
CA GLY A 273 -7.40 16.99 7.45
C GLY A 273 -6.63 16.60 8.72
N VAL A 274 -6.05 17.57 9.42
CA VAL A 274 -5.41 17.37 10.72
C VAL A 274 -6.42 16.84 11.73
N SER A 275 -7.57 17.50 11.87
CA SER A 275 -8.63 17.08 12.80
C SER A 275 -9.16 15.69 12.47
N TRP A 276 -9.29 15.38 11.18
CA TRP A 276 -9.71 14.05 10.72
C TRP A 276 -8.68 12.99 11.11
N LEU A 277 -7.39 13.25 10.91
CA LEU A 277 -6.31 12.32 11.25
C LEU A 277 -6.20 12.13 12.78
N GLU A 278 -6.38 13.18 13.59
CA GLU A 278 -6.43 13.06 15.05
C GLU A 278 -7.59 12.17 15.52
N GLN A 279 -8.76 12.26 14.87
CA GLN A 279 -9.93 11.45 15.19
C GLN A 279 -9.79 9.99 14.72
N ALA A 280 -8.97 9.73 13.70
CA ALA A 280 -8.72 8.40 13.16
C ALA A 280 -7.80 7.55 14.05
N GLN A 281 -7.17 8.15 15.08
CA GLN A 281 -6.26 7.44 15.96
C GLN A 281 -6.97 6.45 16.88
N ASN A 282 -6.44 5.23 16.95
CA ASN A 282 -6.90 4.23 17.89
C ASN A 282 -6.56 4.57 19.33
N ALA A 283 -7.27 4.00 20.30
CA ALA A 283 -7.07 4.26 21.72
C ALA A 283 -5.66 3.88 22.23
N ASP A 284 -4.97 2.93 21.56
CA ASP A 284 -3.60 2.52 21.89
C ASP A 284 -2.53 3.42 21.27
N GLY A 285 -2.93 4.41 20.48
CA GLY A 285 -2.05 5.36 19.80
C GLY A 285 -1.69 4.95 18.37
N SER A 286 -2.15 3.80 17.87
CA SER A 286 -1.91 3.34 16.51
C SER A 286 -2.86 4.00 15.51
N TYR A 287 -2.52 3.80 14.23
CA TYR A 287 -3.42 4.01 13.10
C TYR A 287 -3.52 2.70 12.32
N GLY A 288 -4.68 2.40 11.76
CA GLY A 288 -4.85 1.40 10.73
C GLY A 288 -4.89 2.05 9.35
N SER A 289 -5.13 1.28 8.30
CA SER A 289 -5.14 1.76 6.90
C SER A 289 -6.24 2.80 6.64
N THR A 290 -7.41 2.62 7.23
CA THR A 290 -8.57 3.52 7.09
C THR A 290 -9.49 3.42 8.31
N PRO A 291 -10.09 4.54 8.82
CA PRO A 291 -11.09 4.46 9.86
C PRO A 291 -12.38 3.79 9.35
N PRO A 292 -13.09 2.97 10.15
CA PRO A 292 -12.84 2.62 11.54
C PRO A 292 -11.96 1.38 11.76
N TYR A 293 -11.12 1.01 10.82
CA TYR A 293 -10.27 -0.17 10.94
C TYR A 293 -9.22 0.05 12.04
N THR A 294 -9.34 -0.75 13.10
CA THR A 294 -8.58 -0.54 14.34
C THR A 294 -7.32 -1.39 14.42
N HIS A 295 -6.99 -2.15 13.36
CA HIS A 295 -5.81 -2.99 13.41
C HIS A 295 -4.53 -2.14 13.32
N PRO A 296 -3.61 -2.23 14.29
CA PRO A 296 -2.40 -1.44 14.29
C PRO A 296 -1.53 -1.72 13.06
N ASP A 297 -1.20 -0.65 12.34
CA ASP A 297 -0.21 -0.61 11.28
C ASP A 297 0.85 0.42 11.66
N LEU A 298 2.12 -0.02 11.76
CA LEU A 298 3.19 0.89 12.19
C LEU A 298 3.65 1.82 11.07
N ASP A 299 3.42 1.45 9.81
CA ASP A 299 3.69 2.33 8.68
C ASP A 299 2.68 3.47 8.63
N ASP A 300 1.38 3.17 8.66
CA ASP A 300 0.32 4.17 8.74
C ASP A 300 0.50 5.06 9.98
N THR A 301 0.86 4.47 11.12
CA THR A 301 1.14 5.21 12.36
C THR A 301 2.32 6.17 12.17
N ALA A 302 3.42 5.71 11.59
CA ALA A 302 4.60 6.54 11.36
C ALA A 302 4.30 7.69 10.40
N VAL A 303 3.61 7.43 9.29
CA VAL A 303 3.26 8.44 8.29
C VAL A 303 2.25 9.46 8.84
N ALA A 304 1.26 9.03 9.62
CA ALA A 304 0.37 9.95 10.33
C ALA A 304 1.16 10.90 11.25
N LEU A 305 2.11 10.35 12.03
CA LEU A 305 2.98 11.17 12.90
C LEU A 305 3.89 12.11 12.10
N ILE A 306 4.41 11.69 10.95
CA ILE A 306 5.20 12.55 10.06
C ILE A 306 4.38 13.77 9.62
N GLY A 307 3.14 13.54 9.21
CA GLY A 307 2.21 14.61 8.82
C GLY A 307 1.90 15.57 9.98
N LEU A 308 1.44 15.05 11.11
CA LEU A 308 1.12 15.83 12.29
C LEU A 308 2.33 16.62 12.82
N ASN A 309 3.50 16.00 12.88
CA ASN A 309 4.75 16.68 13.28
C ASN A 309 5.13 17.83 12.35
N GLN A 310 4.86 17.71 11.05
CA GLN A 310 5.19 18.75 10.06
C GLN A 310 4.42 20.05 10.31
N VAL A 311 3.19 19.94 10.81
CA VAL A 311 2.33 21.09 11.13
C VAL A 311 2.34 21.46 12.63
N GLY A 312 3.22 20.84 13.41
CA GLY A 312 3.43 21.18 14.83
C GLY A 312 2.44 20.53 15.80
N VAL A 313 1.63 19.60 15.36
CA VAL A 313 0.68 18.86 16.21
C VAL A 313 1.39 17.75 16.97
N GLU A 314 1.18 17.71 18.30
CA GLU A 314 1.79 16.69 19.16
C GLU A 314 0.93 15.43 19.26
N ASN A 315 1.56 14.26 19.04
CA ASN A 315 0.95 12.96 19.22
C ASN A 315 1.85 12.04 20.09
N SER A 316 1.71 12.17 21.38
CA SER A 316 2.54 11.42 22.34
C SER A 316 2.20 9.93 22.39
N LEU A 317 0.94 9.54 22.15
CA LEU A 317 0.50 8.15 22.17
C LEU A 317 1.13 7.36 21.02
N GLY A 318 1.08 7.87 19.80
CA GLY A 318 1.71 7.23 18.64
C GLY A 318 3.23 7.13 18.79
N VAL A 319 3.89 8.17 19.33
CA VAL A 319 5.32 8.12 19.62
C VAL A 319 5.66 7.03 20.64
N GLN A 320 4.87 6.90 21.73
CA GLN A 320 5.07 5.85 22.73
C GLN A 320 4.84 4.46 22.13
N LEU A 321 3.86 4.33 21.25
CA LEU A 321 3.59 3.08 20.53
C LEU A 321 4.79 2.67 19.68
N LEU A 322 5.29 3.55 18.82
CA LEU A 322 6.47 3.24 17.98
C LEU A 322 7.68 2.83 18.82
N LYS A 323 7.93 3.52 19.96
CA LYS A 323 9.01 3.14 20.87
C LYS A 323 8.82 1.74 21.47
N ARG A 324 7.61 1.42 21.92
CA ARG A 324 7.27 0.14 22.54
C ARG A 324 7.38 -1.03 21.57
N LEU A 325 7.01 -0.80 20.30
CA LEU A 325 6.94 -1.84 19.27
C LEU A 325 8.18 -1.91 18.37
N GLN A 326 9.27 -1.23 18.76
CA GLN A 326 10.57 -1.44 18.11
C GLN A 326 11.06 -2.88 18.34
N ASN A 327 11.45 -3.56 17.27
CA ASN A 327 12.03 -4.89 17.35
C ASN A 327 13.37 -4.87 18.12
N LYS A 328 13.78 -6.03 18.64
CA LYS A 328 15.04 -6.15 19.40
C LYS A 328 16.28 -5.77 18.58
N ASP A 329 16.24 -5.98 17.26
CA ASP A 329 17.33 -5.62 16.34
C ASP A 329 17.37 -4.12 16.01
N GLY A 330 16.34 -3.36 16.40
CA GLY A 330 16.21 -1.93 16.15
C GLY A 330 15.27 -1.54 15.02
N SER A 331 14.80 -2.49 14.22
CA SER A 331 13.86 -2.27 13.11
C SER A 331 12.42 -2.07 13.56
N TRP A 332 11.55 -1.75 12.60
CA TRP A 332 10.09 -1.84 12.72
C TRP A 332 9.53 -2.70 11.61
N SER A 333 8.49 -3.47 11.96
CA SER A 333 7.66 -4.23 11.02
C SER A 333 6.36 -3.47 10.80
N THR A 334 5.70 -3.68 9.67
CA THR A 334 4.40 -3.05 9.39
C THR A 334 3.37 -3.42 10.46
N PHE A 335 3.24 -4.72 10.75
CA PHE A 335 2.35 -5.20 11.80
C PHE A 335 3.17 -5.68 12.99
N PRO A 336 2.83 -5.24 14.21
CA PRO A 336 3.53 -5.67 15.39
C PRO A 336 3.31 -7.16 15.64
N SER A 337 4.37 -7.89 16.02
CA SER A 337 4.23 -9.23 16.55
C SER A 337 3.60 -9.13 17.94
N PHE A 338 2.43 -9.75 18.14
CA PHE A 338 1.88 -9.92 19.46
C PHE A 338 2.74 -10.93 20.25
N GLU A 339 2.83 -10.76 21.57
CA GLU A 339 3.75 -11.46 22.48
C GLU A 339 3.96 -12.94 22.14
N GLY A 340 5.21 -13.32 21.97
CA GLY A 340 5.64 -14.72 21.92
C GLY A 340 5.87 -15.33 20.53
N THR A 341 5.53 -14.66 19.45
CA THR A 341 5.81 -15.17 18.10
C THR A 341 6.98 -14.42 17.47
N PRO A 342 8.15 -15.05 17.30
CA PRO A 342 9.20 -14.46 16.49
C PRO A 342 8.68 -14.33 15.05
N PRO A 343 8.89 -13.20 14.38
CA PRO A 343 8.65 -13.08 12.96
C PRO A 343 9.55 -14.10 12.25
N GLN A 344 8.97 -15.16 11.74
CA GLN A 344 9.71 -16.07 10.86
C GLN A 344 9.69 -15.46 9.47
N ILE A 345 10.86 -15.06 9.08
CA ILE A 345 11.15 -14.36 7.83
C ILE A 345 10.97 -15.35 6.68
N THR A 346 10.01 -15.11 5.81
CA THR A 346 10.04 -15.64 4.46
C THR A 346 9.89 -14.50 3.46
N SER A 347 10.73 -14.50 2.43
CA SER A 347 10.85 -13.43 1.42
C SER A 347 9.62 -13.22 0.53
N GLU A 348 8.51 -13.87 0.82
CA GLU A 348 7.35 -13.91 -0.08
C GLU A 348 6.13 -13.12 0.43
N PHE A 349 6.11 -12.72 1.71
CA PHE A 349 5.09 -11.84 2.28
C PHE A 349 5.75 -10.71 3.08
N PRO A 350 5.66 -9.46 2.61
CA PRO A 350 6.34 -8.33 3.25
C PRO A 350 5.80 -7.94 4.64
N VAL A 351 4.76 -8.60 5.10
CA VAL A 351 3.89 -8.13 6.18
C VAL A 351 4.44 -8.35 7.60
N TYR A 352 5.25 -9.37 7.83
CA TYR A 352 5.87 -9.66 9.14
C TYR A 352 7.37 -9.47 9.17
N ILE A 353 7.93 -9.01 8.07
CA ILE A 353 9.35 -8.81 7.91
C ILE A 353 9.69 -7.45 8.51
N THR A 354 10.80 -7.40 9.23
CA THR A 354 11.46 -6.13 9.50
C THR A 354 11.59 -5.37 8.18
N SER A 355 10.91 -4.24 8.08
CA SER A 355 10.80 -3.49 6.84
C SER A 355 11.73 -2.28 6.84
N VAL A 356 12.50 -2.14 5.77
CA VAL A 356 13.33 -0.94 5.53
C VAL A 356 12.43 0.29 5.43
N ASP A 357 11.34 0.22 4.67
CA ASP A 357 10.40 1.31 4.44
C ASP A 357 9.80 1.80 5.76
N VAL A 358 9.22 0.89 6.54
CA VAL A 358 8.59 1.19 7.83
C VAL A 358 9.61 1.71 8.84
N THR A 359 10.84 1.15 8.83
CA THR A 359 11.92 1.62 9.70
C THR A 359 12.33 3.06 9.36
N ILE A 360 12.40 3.40 8.06
CA ILE A 360 12.69 4.79 7.63
C ILE A 360 11.57 5.73 8.11
N HIS A 361 10.30 5.38 7.90
CA HIS A 361 9.18 6.21 8.30
C HIS A 361 9.10 6.35 9.82
N ALA A 362 9.30 5.28 10.59
CA ALA A 362 9.34 5.33 12.05
C ALA A 362 10.47 6.24 12.55
N LEU A 363 11.68 6.11 11.98
CA LEU A 363 12.80 6.98 12.31
C LEU A 363 12.51 8.45 11.95
N GLU A 364 11.89 8.72 10.81
CA GLU A 364 11.51 10.08 10.42
C GLU A 364 10.49 10.69 11.38
N ALA A 365 9.44 9.93 11.72
CA ALA A 365 8.41 10.34 12.67
C ALA A 365 8.99 10.70 14.04
N LEU A 366 9.88 9.86 14.54
CA LEU A 366 10.53 10.04 15.84
C LEU A 366 11.59 11.14 15.83
N TRP A 367 12.32 11.29 14.73
CA TRP A 367 13.34 12.33 14.55
C TRP A 367 12.80 13.75 14.62
N ARG A 368 11.68 14.02 13.96
CA ARG A 368 11.07 15.36 13.86
C ARG A 368 10.76 16.00 15.24
N ARG A 369 10.75 15.22 16.31
CA ARG A 369 10.48 15.64 17.68
C ARG A 369 11.72 15.98 18.52
N GLY A 370 12.89 16.14 17.90
CA GLY A 370 14.12 16.44 18.64
C GLY A 370 14.63 15.27 19.47
N ARG A 371 14.13 14.05 19.21
CA ARG A 371 14.49 12.82 19.93
C ARG A 371 15.72 12.12 19.33
N SER A 372 16.47 12.80 18.51
CA SER A 372 17.65 12.29 17.79
C SER A 372 18.75 11.68 18.67
N GLN A 373 18.68 11.86 19.98
CA GLN A 373 19.68 11.38 20.95
C GLN A 373 19.20 10.19 21.80
N GLU A 374 18.01 9.64 21.53
CA GLU A 374 17.51 8.51 22.29
C GLU A 374 18.03 7.17 21.71
N ASP A 375 18.34 6.19 22.59
CA ASP A 375 18.94 4.91 22.23
C ASP A 375 18.19 4.14 21.14
N PHE A 376 16.86 4.20 21.14
CA PHE A 376 16.05 3.50 20.15
C PHE A 376 16.24 4.09 18.73
N ILE A 377 16.51 5.39 18.59
CA ILE A 377 16.86 6.00 17.29
C ILE A 377 18.20 5.43 16.80
N TYR A 378 19.20 5.33 17.66
CA TYR A 378 20.50 4.76 17.27
C TYR A 378 20.42 3.29 16.88
N ARG A 379 19.62 2.50 17.60
CA ARG A 379 19.38 1.11 17.22
C ARG A 379 18.74 1.00 15.84
N GLY A 380 17.69 1.82 15.58
CA GLY A 380 17.03 1.87 14.29
C GLY A 380 17.97 2.29 13.16
N LEU A 381 18.77 3.33 13.38
CA LEU A 381 19.76 3.79 12.39
C LEU A 381 20.84 2.74 12.10
N ARG A 382 21.38 2.07 13.13
CA ARG A 382 22.36 1.00 12.94
C ARG A 382 21.78 -0.16 12.15
N TRP A 383 20.56 -0.55 12.47
CA TRP A 383 19.86 -1.57 11.70
C TRP A 383 19.66 -1.12 10.25
N LEU A 384 19.15 0.09 10.01
CA LEU A 384 18.93 0.63 8.67
C LEU A 384 20.25 0.65 7.86
N LEU A 385 21.33 1.17 8.45
CA LEU A 385 22.65 1.21 7.80
C LEU A 385 23.17 -0.18 7.45
N SER A 386 22.87 -1.21 8.24
CA SER A 386 23.24 -2.59 7.96
C SER A 386 22.44 -3.23 6.80
N GLN A 387 21.35 -2.61 6.38
CA GLN A 387 20.52 -3.08 5.26
C GLN A 387 20.98 -2.53 3.91
N GLN A 388 21.91 -1.58 3.88
CA GLN A 388 22.45 -1.05 2.63
C GLN A 388 23.34 -2.08 1.93
N ASP A 389 23.04 -2.36 0.67
CA ASP A 389 23.83 -3.29 -0.13
C ASP A 389 25.16 -2.68 -0.63
N ALA A 390 25.94 -3.49 -1.33
CA ALA A 390 27.26 -3.08 -1.84
C ALA A 390 27.15 -1.97 -2.91
N GLN A 391 26.03 -1.89 -3.62
CA GLN A 391 25.73 -0.88 -4.63
C GLN A 391 25.22 0.43 -4.02
N GLY A 392 24.93 0.46 -2.72
CA GLY A 392 24.42 1.62 -2.01
C GLY A 392 22.90 1.70 -1.96
N ALA A 393 22.19 0.66 -2.36
CA ALA A 393 20.75 0.58 -2.38
C ALA A 393 20.16 0.02 -1.08
N PHE A 394 18.88 0.35 -0.85
CA PHE A 394 18.03 -0.22 0.19
C PHE A 394 16.86 -0.93 -0.45
N SER A 395 16.63 -2.20 -0.09
CA SER A 395 15.50 -2.97 -0.60
C SER A 395 14.19 -2.51 0.01
N SER A 396 13.14 -2.43 -0.81
CA SER A 396 11.78 -2.15 -0.35
C SER A 396 11.03 -3.43 -0.02
N SER A 397 10.11 -3.35 0.96
CA SER A 397 9.17 -4.43 1.29
C SER A 397 7.82 -4.23 0.61
N TRP A 398 7.39 -2.97 0.46
CA TRP A 398 6.08 -2.59 -0.06
C TRP A 398 6.09 -2.07 -1.50
N TYR A 399 7.29 -1.88 -2.07
CA TYR A 399 7.44 -1.39 -3.45
C TYR A 399 8.41 -2.28 -4.23
N GLU A 400 8.15 -2.45 -5.52
CA GLU A 400 9.03 -3.18 -6.41
C GLU A 400 10.31 -2.37 -6.69
N GLY A 401 11.45 -3.00 -6.44
CA GLY A 401 12.76 -2.39 -6.68
C GLY A 401 13.29 -1.55 -5.52
N PRO A 402 14.58 -1.16 -5.58
CA PRO A 402 15.27 -0.50 -4.48
C PRO A 402 15.21 1.04 -4.51
N VAL A 403 14.73 1.65 -5.60
CA VAL A 403 14.73 3.13 -5.76
C VAL A 403 13.87 3.79 -4.69
N TYR A 404 12.70 3.23 -4.40
CA TYR A 404 11.77 3.77 -3.41
C TYR A 404 12.44 3.95 -2.05
N SER A 405 12.90 2.87 -1.43
CA SER A 405 13.49 2.92 -0.09
C SER A 405 14.81 3.68 -0.06
N THR A 406 15.62 3.61 -1.13
CA THR A 406 16.88 4.36 -1.21
C THR A 406 16.64 5.87 -1.25
N ALA A 407 15.65 6.32 -2.01
CA ALA A 407 15.27 7.73 -2.05
C ALA A 407 14.69 8.23 -0.72
N GLN A 408 13.87 7.42 -0.04
CA GLN A 408 13.37 7.71 1.31
C GLN A 408 14.51 7.77 2.34
N ALA A 409 15.49 6.87 2.25
CA ALA A 409 16.68 6.92 3.10
C ALA A 409 17.49 8.23 2.88
N LEU A 410 17.62 8.71 1.64
CA LEU A 410 18.24 10.01 1.36
C LEU A 410 17.49 11.18 2.03
N GLU A 411 16.16 11.17 2.01
CA GLU A 411 15.34 12.15 2.75
C GLU A 411 15.64 12.12 4.25
N LEU A 412 15.67 10.94 4.84
CA LEU A 412 15.99 10.76 6.27
C LEU A 412 17.41 11.26 6.59
N PHE A 413 18.41 10.84 5.81
CA PHE A 413 19.81 11.23 6.03
C PHE A 413 20.05 12.73 5.84
N SER A 414 19.26 13.41 5.01
CA SER A 414 19.33 14.87 4.83
C SER A 414 19.00 15.66 6.11
N LYS A 415 18.25 15.05 7.01
CA LYS A 415 17.82 15.64 8.30
C LYS A 415 18.87 15.46 9.39
N TRP A 416 19.84 14.57 9.18
CA TRP A 416 20.89 14.31 10.15
C TRP A 416 21.86 15.49 10.23
N LYS A 417 21.97 16.09 11.43
CA LYS A 417 22.94 17.16 11.68
C LYS A 417 24.20 16.55 12.28
N PHE A 418 25.36 17.04 11.85
CA PHE A 418 26.65 16.65 12.38
C PHE A 418 26.67 16.86 13.90
N ASN A 419 27.02 15.82 14.65
CA ASN A 419 27.13 15.86 16.10
C ASN A 419 28.46 15.23 16.54
N LEU A 420 29.33 16.05 17.13
CA LEU A 420 30.65 15.61 17.60
C LEU A 420 30.60 14.51 18.67
N GLN A 421 29.54 14.50 19.51
CA GLN A 421 29.37 13.47 20.54
C GLN A 421 29.00 12.09 19.96
N GLN A 422 28.66 12.04 18.66
CA GLN A 422 28.17 10.87 17.94
C GLN A 422 28.91 10.64 16.64
N LEU A 423 30.21 10.85 16.70
CA LEU A 423 31.09 10.88 15.54
C LEU A 423 30.99 9.61 14.66
N TYR A 424 30.92 8.43 15.30
CA TYR A 424 30.89 7.15 14.57
C TYR A 424 29.63 7.00 13.73
N ILE A 425 28.44 7.15 14.33
CA ILE A 425 27.20 7.00 13.57
C ILE A 425 27.04 8.10 12.52
N THR A 426 27.56 9.30 12.78
CA THR A 426 27.57 10.41 11.83
C THR A 426 28.41 10.06 10.60
N ARG A 427 29.59 9.45 10.80
CA ARG A 427 30.45 8.99 9.72
C ARG A 427 29.76 7.93 8.88
N ASP A 428 29.18 6.92 9.52
CA ASP A 428 28.49 5.82 8.85
C ASP A 428 27.31 6.33 8.01
N ILE A 429 26.53 7.29 8.53
CA ILE A 429 25.43 7.95 7.79
C ILE A 429 25.97 8.73 6.58
N LEU A 430 27.10 9.44 6.71
CA LEU A 430 27.68 10.19 5.61
C LEU A 430 28.17 9.26 4.49
N GLU A 431 28.79 8.13 4.85
CA GLU A 431 29.23 7.11 3.89
C GLU A 431 28.03 6.45 3.20
N ALA A 432 27.02 6.03 3.96
CA ALA A 432 25.80 5.43 3.43
C ALA A 432 25.05 6.40 2.50
N ARG A 433 24.95 7.66 2.89
CA ARG A 433 24.35 8.74 2.09
C ARG A 433 25.07 8.89 0.74
N GLN A 434 26.40 8.92 0.73
CA GLN A 434 27.15 9.07 -0.52
C GLN A 434 26.92 7.89 -1.46
N LYS A 435 26.92 6.66 -0.93
CA LYS A 435 26.61 5.46 -1.70
C LYS A 435 25.18 5.51 -2.27
N ALA A 436 24.19 5.91 -1.45
CA ALA A 436 22.82 6.05 -1.89
C ALA A 436 22.63 7.15 -2.98
N ILE A 437 23.34 8.29 -2.87
CA ILE A 437 23.36 9.31 -3.93
C ILE A 437 23.89 8.71 -5.23
N ASN A 438 25.04 8.02 -5.18
CA ASN A 438 25.64 7.41 -6.36
C ASN A 438 24.68 6.40 -7.00
N PHE A 439 24.08 5.51 -6.19
CA PHE A 439 23.09 4.55 -6.67
C PHE A 439 21.92 5.24 -7.40
N ILE A 440 21.33 6.27 -6.80
CA ILE A 440 20.20 6.99 -7.42
C ILE A 440 20.65 7.69 -8.72
N LEU A 441 21.84 8.29 -8.76
CA LEU A 441 22.36 8.91 -9.98
C LEU A 441 22.56 7.89 -11.11
N GLU A 442 23.12 6.72 -10.80
CA GLU A 442 23.37 5.63 -11.75
C GLU A 442 22.08 4.93 -12.21
N SER A 443 20.99 5.02 -11.42
CA SER A 443 19.69 4.41 -11.71
C SER A 443 18.81 5.28 -12.61
N GLN A 444 19.21 6.51 -12.96
CA GLN A 444 18.42 7.35 -13.87
C GLN A 444 18.37 6.75 -15.26
N GLN A 445 17.15 6.64 -15.81
CA GLN A 445 16.91 6.07 -17.14
C GLN A 445 17.11 7.10 -18.26
N GLU A 446 17.14 6.64 -19.50
CA GLU A 446 17.33 7.50 -20.68
C GLU A 446 16.24 8.56 -20.82
N ASP A 447 15.01 8.26 -20.39
CA ASP A 447 13.88 9.19 -20.38
C ASP A 447 13.95 10.25 -19.26
N GLY A 448 14.98 10.19 -18.42
CA GLY A 448 15.21 11.08 -17.29
C GLY A 448 14.51 10.68 -16.00
N GLY A 449 13.65 9.64 -16.01
CA GLY A 449 12.98 9.11 -14.83
C GLY A 449 13.80 8.05 -14.09
N TRP A 450 13.17 7.47 -13.04
CA TRP A 450 13.73 6.35 -12.26
C TRP A 450 12.80 5.14 -12.26
N GLY A 451 12.10 4.93 -13.38
CA GLY A 451 11.20 3.81 -13.61
C GLY A 451 9.72 4.20 -13.52
N SER A 452 9.22 4.54 -12.35
CA SER A 452 7.84 4.98 -12.16
C SER A 452 7.74 6.45 -11.75
N THR A 453 6.56 7.03 -11.82
CA THR A 453 6.32 8.42 -11.37
C THR A 453 6.63 8.59 -9.88
N VAL A 454 6.24 7.61 -9.03
CA VAL A 454 6.56 7.63 -7.59
C VAL A 454 8.07 7.59 -7.37
N GLU A 455 8.76 6.65 -8.03
CA GLU A 455 10.22 6.53 -7.91
C GLU A 455 10.93 7.80 -8.41
N THR A 456 10.47 8.37 -9.53
CA THR A 456 11.01 9.63 -10.08
C THR A 456 10.77 10.79 -9.11
N GLY A 457 9.57 10.93 -8.55
CA GLY A 457 9.26 11.96 -7.57
C GLY A 457 10.11 11.85 -6.31
N LEU A 458 10.28 10.65 -5.77
CA LEU A 458 11.10 10.41 -4.58
C LEU A 458 12.59 10.59 -4.84
N ALA A 459 13.11 10.03 -5.94
CA ALA A 459 14.54 10.16 -6.30
C ALA A 459 14.92 11.62 -6.53
N LEU A 460 14.16 12.34 -7.34
CA LEU A 460 14.37 13.77 -7.58
C LEU A 460 14.25 14.59 -6.29
N SER A 461 13.24 14.31 -5.47
CA SER A 461 13.02 14.97 -4.18
C SER A 461 14.19 14.75 -3.22
N GLY A 462 14.69 13.51 -3.13
CA GLY A 462 15.86 13.14 -2.32
C GLY A 462 17.14 13.82 -2.79
N LEU A 463 17.43 13.78 -4.10
CA LEU A 463 18.62 14.41 -4.69
C LEU A 463 18.62 15.94 -4.51
N LEU A 464 17.45 16.59 -4.61
CA LEU A 464 17.31 18.04 -4.42
C LEU A 464 17.71 18.51 -3.01
N ARG A 465 17.73 17.61 -2.01
CA ARG A 465 18.25 17.92 -0.66
C ARG A 465 19.76 18.21 -0.66
N TYR A 466 20.48 17.70 -1.64
CA TYR A 466 21.95 17.80 -1.72
C TYR A 466 22.43 18.85 -2.73
N GLY A 467 21.51 19.48 -3.47
CA GLY A 467 21.74 20.69 -4.26
C GLY A 467 22.95 20.57 -5.19
N ARG A 468 23.97 21.42 -4.97
CA ARG A 468 25.15 21.51 -5.85
C ARG A 468 26.03 20.24 -5.92
N ALA A 469 25.80 19.25 -5.06
CA ALA A 469 26.48 17.95 -5.14
C ALA A 469 25.88 17.03 -6.21
N VAL A 470 24.74 17.42 -6.81
CA VAL A 470 24.06 16.67 -7.86
C VAL A 470 24.16 17.41 -9.19
N PRO A 471 24.50 16.73 -10.31
CA PRO A 471 24.55 17.36 -11.61
C PRO A 471 23.19 17.97 -11.99
N GLN A 472 23.20 19.23 -12.45
CA GLN A 472 21.98 19.96 -12.82
C GLN A 472 21.19 19.22 -13.93
N GLU A 473 21.90 18.61 -14.90
CA GLU A 473 21.28 17.86 -15.99
C GLU A 473 20.42 16.69 -15.49
N VAL A 474 20.84 15.99 -14.43
CA VAL A 474 20.07 14.91 -13.80
C VAL A 474 18.75 15.43 -13.22
N LEU A 475 18.84 16.58 -12.52
CA LEU A 475 17.68 17.24 -11.92
C LEU A 475 16.69 17.73 -12.99
N ASP A 476 17.21 18.36 -14.05
CA ASP A 476 16.41 18.87 -15.17
C ASP A 476 15.65 17.75 -15.87
N LYS A 477 16.33 16.66 -16.21
CA LYS A 477 15.72 15.48 -16.85
C LYS A 477 14.62 14.86 -15.97
N GLY A 478 14.88 14.69 -14.67
CA GLY A 478 13.87 14.16 -13.74
C GLY A 478 12.64 15.06 -13.63
N CYS A 479 12.84 16.38 -13.61
CA CYS A 479 11.74 17.35 -13.58
C CYS A 479 10.89 17.28 -14.86
N ILE A 480 11.53 17.22 -16.03
CA ILE A 480 10.84 17.10 -17.33
C ILE A 480 10.04 15.79 -17.36
N ASN A 481 10.65 14.66 -16.98
CA ASN A 481 9.96 13.37 -16.94
C ASN A 481 8.68 13.41 -16.09
N LEU A 482 8.72 14.06 -14.90
CA LEU A 482 7.52 14.22 -14.07
C LEU A 482 6.45 15.07 -14.76
N MET A 483 6.82 16.21 -15.34
CA MET A 483 5.85 17.08 -16.06
C MET A 483 5.22 16.35 -17.26
N ASP A 484 6.01 15.58 -18.01
CA ASP A 484 5.55 14.81 -19.17
C ASP A 484 4.66 13.60 -18.77
N SER A 485 4.78 13.15 -17.51
CA SER A 485 3.93 12.08 -16.98
C SER A 485 2.56 12.56 -16.47
N GLN A 486 2.34 13.88 -16.40
CA GLN A 486 1.10 14.46 -15.90
C GLN A 486 0.03 14.55 -16.98
N ASP A 487 -1.21 14.19 -16.66
CA ASP A 487 -2.35 14.38 -17.54
C ASP A 487 -3.02 15.76 -17.40
N LEU A 488 -4.04 16.01 -18.22
CA LEU A 488 -4.75 17.30 -18.23
C LEU A 488 -5.54 17.58 -16.95
N LYS A 489 -5.89 16.54 -16.17
CA LYS A 489 -6.60 16.66 -14.90
C LYS A 489 -5.66 16.90 -13.72
N GLY A 490 -4.36 16.80 -13.93
CA GLY A 490 -3.35 16.96 -12.88
C GLY A 490 -2.92 15.66 -12.21
N SER A 491 -3.50 14.53 -12.59
CA SER A 491 -3.00 13.21 -12.16
C SER A 491 -1.73 12.84 -12.93
N PHE A 492 -1.03 11.84 -12.44
CA PHE A 492 0.20 11.36 -13.04
C PHE A 492 0.04 9.94 -13.57
N LYS A 493 0.90 9.56 -14.51
CA LYS A 493 0.92 8.21 -15.06
C LYS A 493 1.05 7.19 -13.92
N PRO A 494 0.16 6.19 -13.84
CA PRO A 494 0.19 5.18 -12.79
C PRO A 494 1.52 4.44 -12.74
N SER A 495 2.02 4.20 -11.54
CA SER A 495 3.30 3.53 -11.32
C SER A 495 3.18 2.02 -11.08
N TYR A 496 2.11 1.55 -10.43
CA TYR A 496 1.85 0.14 -10.12
C TYR A 496 3.06 -0.60 -9.50
N LYS A 497 3.81 0.09 -8.66
CA LYS A 497 5.00 -0.45 -8.01
C LYS A 497 4.75 -0.83 -6.55
N ALA A 498 3.62 -0.42 -6.00
CA ALA A 498 3.21 -0.82 -4.67
C ALA A 498 2.67 -2.26 -4.69
N ILE A 499 3.03 -3.05 -3.69
CA ILE A 499 2.75 -4.47 -3.59
C ILE A 499 1.88 -4.72 -2.35
N TYR A 500 0.62 -5.13 -2.55
CA TYR A 500 -0.25 -5.56 -1.45
C TYR A 500 0.08 -6.99 -1.00
N ALA A 501 0.21 -7.88 -1.96
CA ALA A 501 0.70 -9.24 -1.80
C ALA A 501 1.32 -9.67 -3.13
N LYS A 502 2.13 -10.73 -3.12
CA LYS A 502 2.77 -11.21 -4.36
C LYS A 502 1.74 -11.47 -5.46
N GLY A 503 1.83 -10.69 -6.53
CA GLY A 503 0.90 -10.76 -7.65
C GLY A 503 -0.31 -9.81 -7.54
N TRP A 504 -0.38 -8.97 -6.51
CA TRP A 504 -1.43 -7.98 -6.29
C TRP A 504 -0.80 -6.59 -6.16
N ASP A 505 -0.34 -6.08 -7.29
CA ASP A 505 0.28 -4.77 -7.38
C ASP A 505 -0.83 -3.71 -7.47
N TYR A 506 -0.58 -2.52 -6.94
CA TYR A 506 -1.56 -1.43 -6.93
C TYR A 506 -0.91 -0.06 -7.13
N GLU A 507 -1.75 0.93 -7.32
CA GLU A 507 -1.39 2.33 -7.41
C GLU A 507 -2.18 3.13 -6.39
N GLU A 508 -1.53 4.13 -5.82
CA GLU A 508 -2.14 5.19 -5.02
C GLU A 508 -1.98 6.54 -5.70
N PRO A 509 -2.97 6.97 -6.50
CA PRO A 509 -2.84 8.17 -7.32
C PRO A 509 -2.56 9.45 -6.51
N ILE A 510 -3.15 9.60 -5.32
CA ILE A 510 -2.89 10.76 -4.45
C ILE A 510 -1.42 10.76 -4.00
N ALA A 511 -0.90 9.62 -3.53
CA ALA A 511 0.48 9.51 -3.10
C ALA A 511 1.46 9.77 -4.25
N THR A 512 1.17 9.25 -5.44
CA THR A 512 1.95 9.53 -6.64
C THR A 512 2.00 11.03 -6.94
N ALA A 513 0.86 11.71 -6.93
CA ALA A 513 0.80 13.16 -7.15
C ALA A 513 1.54 13.95 -6.04
N LEU A 514 1.43 13.51 -4.78
CA LEU A 514 2.12 14.14 -3.66
C LEU A 514 3.65 14.03 -3.79
N THR A 515 4.19 12.89 -4.22
CA THR A 515 5.64 12.76 -4.45
C THR A 515 6.12 13.68 -5.57
N ALA A 516 5.34 13.78 -6.66
CA ALA A 516 5.62 14.70 -7.77
C ALA A 516 5.57 16.15 -7.31
N ILE A 517 4.53 16.58 -6.58
CA ILE A 517 4.42 17.96 -6.03
C ILE A 517 5.65 18.29 -5.17
N ARG A 518 6.05 17.37 -4.29
CA ARG A 518 7.22 17.55 -3.42
C ARG A 518 8.49 17.81 -4.22
N ALA A 519 8.71 17.03 -5.27
CA ALA A 519 9.87 17.16 -6.15
C ALA A 519 9.84 18.44 -6.96
N LEU A 520 8.74 18.71 -7.66
CA LEU A 520 8.58 19.88 -8.53
C LEU A 520 8.66 21.20 -7.76
N SER A 521 8.05 21.29 -6.57
CA SER A 521 8.11 22.49 -5.73
C SER A 521 9.50 22.75 -5.15
N ARG A 522 10.27 21.70 -4.85
CA ARG A 522 11.68 21.83 -4.45
C ARG A 522 12.56 22.27 -5.61
N TYR A 523 12.31 21.69 -6.79
CA TYR A 523 13.04 22.07 -8.00
C TYR A 523 12.79 23.55 -8.36
N GLU A 524 11.54 23.99 -8.34
CA GLU A 524 11.19 25.40 -8.54
C GLU A 524 11.88 26.31 -7.50
N SER A 525 11.92 25.89 -6.24
CA SER A 525 12.65 26.64 -5.19
C SER A 525 14.16 26.71 -5.44
N LEU A 526 14.73 25.74 -6.17
CA LEU A 526 16.14 25.76 -6.58
C LEU A 526 16.37 26.79 -7.70
N LEU A 527 15.45 26.89 -8.67
CA LEU A 527 15.54 27.85 -9.78
C LEU A 527 15.40 29.32 -9.35
N MET A 528 14.70 29.57 -8.23
CA MET A 528 14.49 30.91 -7.68
C MET A 528 15.67 31.43 -6.84
N LYS A 529 16.67 30.60 -6.54
CA LYS A 529 17.90 30.94 -5.79
C LYS A 529 19.06 31.26 -6.74
#